data_1be3f86eb2122addafd19b90eff5e985
#
_entry.id   1be3f86eb2122addafd19b90eff5e985
#
_cell.length_a   1.000
_cell.length_b   1.000
_cell.length_c   1.000
_cell.angle_alpha   90.00
_cell.angle_beta   90.00
_cell.angle_gamma   90.00
#
_symmetry.space_group_name_H-M   'P 1'
#
loop_
_entity.id
_entity.type
_entity.pdbx_description
1 polymer ?
#
loop_
_entity_poly.entity_id
_entity_poly.type
_entity_poly.pdbx_seq_one_letter_code
_entity_poly.pdbx_strand_id
1 'polypeptide(L)'
;MIQVLLVTICLAVFPYQGSSKTLKSGNVNDYEVVNPQKITGLPVGAFKQPEKKYEDAVQYEFEVNGEPVVLHLEKNKGLFSEDYSETHYSPDGREITTNPPVEDHCYYYGRIKNDADSTASISTCNGLKGFFTLRGETYLIEPLKVPDSEAHAVYKYEDAKKKDEAPKKCGVTQAKWESDEPIKKASQLAAISEQQRFRPRYIELVVVADHAMATNNNGDLTAIRKWIHQIVNDMIVMYRDLNIHLTLAAIVIWNKKDMITVTSSAEDTLNLFGKWRETKYLKYRKHDNTQLLTGLKLNDDTIGLAYVGGMCDPKQSVGIIENHSKEHLLVAATMAHEMGHNLGMNHDANQCNCGANGCVMSAMLTEHTSYQFSDCSMKEYQSYLTKHNPQCILNKPLRTDTVSTPVSGNELLQNSANPCSDPATCQAREGADCASGPCCRDCKFLEEGTICNMARGDDMDDYCNGKTCDCPRNPHKWPAPAKGSMLM
;
A
#
# COMPACT_ATOMS: atom_id res chain seq x y z
N MET A 1 -20.80 30.32 -74.13
CA MET A 1 -19.50 30.38 -73.44
C MET A 1 -19.80 30.47 -71.94
N ILE A 2 -19.68 29.38 -71.27
CA ILE A 2 -19.94 29.22 -69.77
C ILE A 2 -18.56 29.24 -69.12
N GLN A 3 -18.26 30.32 -68.36
CA GLN A 3 -17.06 30.38 -67.53
C GLN A 3 -17.31 29.58 -66.23
N VAL A 4 -16.53 28.57 -66.05
CA VAL A 4 -16.49 27.79 -64.79
C VAL A 4 -15.53 28.47 -63.84
N LEU A 5 -16.03 29.01 -62.75
CA LEU A 5 -15.25 29.60 -61.67
C LEU A 5 -14.77 28.48 -60.73
N LEU A 6 -13.48 28.16 -60.81
CA LEU A 6 -12.81 27.28 -59.86
C LEU A 6 -12.54 28.04 -58.57
N VAL A 7 -13.29 27.74 -57.52
CA VAL A 7 -13.00 28.21 -56.16
C VAL A 7 -12.03 27.22 -55.50
N THR A 8 -10.78 27.64 -55.40
CA THR A 8 -9.76 26.92 -54.66
C THR A 8 -9.95 27.21 -53.17
N ILE A 9 -10.47 26.24 -52.41
CA ILE A 9 -10.53 26.31 -50.94
C ILE A 9 -9.14 25.96 -50.42
N CYS A 10 -8.36 26.96 -50.01
CA CYS A 10 -7.17 26.75 -49.18
C CYS A 10 -7.61 26.34 -47.76
N LEU A 11 -7.52 25.09 -47.44
CA LEU A 11 -7.53 24.60 -46.05
C LEU A 11 -6.24 25.07 -45.38
N ALA A 12 -6.30 26.21 -44.71
CA ALA A 12 -5.26 26.62 -43.77
C ALA A 12 -5.31 25.66 -42.58
N VAL A 13 -4.37 24.70 -42.52
CA VAL A 13 -4.08 23.93 -41.34
C VAL A 13 -3.40 24.88 -40.37
N PHE A 14 -4.17 25.49 -39.47
CA PHE A 14 -3.61 26.19 -38.35
C PHE A 14 -3.09 25.09 -37.36
N PRO A 15 -1.81 25.13 -36.97
CA PRO A 15 -1.37 24.32 -35.85
C PRO A 15 -2.20 24.78 -34.66
N TYR A 16 -2.93 23.85 -34.07
CA TYR A 16 -3.65 24.04 -32.80
C TYR A 16 -2.59 24.27 -31.74
N GLN A 17 -2.19 25.50 -31.52
CA GLN A 17 -1.50 25.89 -30.31
C GLN A 17 -2.54 25.78 -29.19
N GLY A 18 -2.55 24.64 -28.51
CA GLY A 18 -3.30 24.46 -27.30
C GLY A 18 -2.86 25.50 -26.29
N SER A 19 -3.67 26.52 -26.12
CA SER A 19 -3.55 27.47 -25.02
C SER A 19 -3.79 26.67 -23.77
N SER A 20 -2.73 26.27 -23.08
CA SER A 20 -2.81 25.66 -21.74
C SER A 20 -3.42 26.70 -20.81
N LYS A 21 -4.74 26.62 -20.64
CA LYS A 21 -5.41 27.31 -19.53
C LYS A 21 -4.90 26.64 -18.27
N THR A 22 -4.12 27.37 -17.49
CA THR A 22 -3.68 26.99 -16.14
C THR A 22 -4.93 26.79 -15.29
N LEU A 23 -5.42 25.56 -15.25
CA LEU A 23 -6.45 25.15 -14.31
C LEU A 23 -5.73 24.96 -12.97
N LYS A 24 -6.10 25.74 -11.96
CA LYS A 24 -5.50 25.64 -10.63
C LYS A 24 -5.89 24.30 -10.01
N SER A 25 -5.04 23.30 -10.13
CA SER A 25 -4.95 22.24 -9.14
C SER A 25 -4.47 22.89 -7.82
N GLY A 26 -5.09 22.56 -6.72
CA GLY A 26 -5.05 23.38 -5.50
C GLY A 26 -3.70 23.71 -4.87
N ASN A 27 -2.54 23.19 -5.35
CA ASN A 27 -1.22 23.45 -4.78
C ASN A 27 -0.03 23.40 -5.77
N VAL A 28 -0.21 23.03 -7.05
CA VAL A 28 0.91 22.84 -7.99
C VAL A 28 0.75 23.80 -9.16
N ASN A 29 1.81 24.55 -9.48
CA ASN A 29 1.83 25.49 -10.60
C ASN A 29 2.23 24.82 -11.92
N ASP A 30 2.81 23.63 -11.90
CA ASP A 30 3.31 22.90 -13.05
C ASP A 30 2.81 21.45 -13.03
N TYR A 31 1.83 21.15 -13.86
CA TYR A 31 1.29 19.80 -14.04
C TYR A 31 0.87 19.57 -15.48
N GLU A 32 0.97 18.33 -15.91
CA GLU A 32 0.47 17.90 -17.20
C GLU A 32 -0.99 17.44 -17.07
N VAL A 33 -1.83 17.83 -18.03
CA VAL A 33 -3.22 17.38 -18.09
C VAL A 33 -3.30 16.14 -18.94
N VAL A 34 -3.75 15.03 -18.34
CA VAL A 34 -3.93 13.75 -19.01
C VAL A 34 -5.39 13.29 -18.96
N ASN A 35 -5.79 12.46 -19.91
CA ASN A 35 -7.12 11.84 -19.94
C ASN A 35 -6.96 10.32 -19.94
N PRO A 36 -6.86 9.66 -18.77
CA PRO A 36 -6.66 8.23 -18.69
C PRO A 36 -7.82 7.48 -19.34
N GLN A 37 -7.51 6.59 -20.28
CA GLN A 37 -8.50 5.73 -20.94
C GLN A 37 -8.46 4.35 -20.31
N LYS A 38 -9.60 3.85 -19.84
CA LYS A 38 -9.71 2.49 -19.36
C LYS A 38 -9.64 1.53 -20.54
N ILE A 39 -8.65 0.63 -20.53
CA ILE A 39 -8.52 -0.42 -21.55
C ILE A 39 -9.50 -1.53 -21.21
N THR A 40 -10.56 -1.64 -21.99
CA THR A 40 -11.53 -2.74 -21.89
C THR A 40 -11.04 -3.89 -22.77
N GLY A 41 -10.24 -4.76 -22.20
CA GLY A 41 -9.72 -5.96 -22.87
C GLY A 41 -10.34 -7.23 -22.31
N LEU A 42 -11.64 -7.49 -22.55
CA LEU A 42 -12.21 -8.80 -22.33
C LEU A 42 -12.55 -9.45 -23.68
N PRO A 43 -12.18 -10.74 -23.89
CA PRO A 43 -12.73 -11.52 -25.00
C PRO A 43 -14.26 -11.56 -24.90
N VAL A 44 -14.92 -11.28 -26.00
CA VAL A 44 -16.36 -11.43 -26.15
C VAL A 44 -16.74 -12.88 -25.82
N GLY A 45 -17.35 -13.12 -24.66
CA GLY A 45 -17.82 -14.46 -24.26
C GLY A 45 -17.85 -14.77 -22.76
N ALA A 46 -17.34 -13.90 -21.91
CA ALA A 46 -17.40 -14.13 -20.46
C ALA A 46 -18.83 -13.96 -19.92
N PHE A 47 -19.34 -14.98 -19.24
CA PHE A 47 -20.61 -14.92 -18.50
C PHE A 47 -20.62 -13.68 -17.60
N LYS A 48 -21.70 -12.89 -17.64
CA LYS A 48 -21.93 -11.78 -16.73
C LYS A 48 -21.97 -12.32 -15.29
N GLN A 49 -20.85 -12.13 -14.57
CA GLN A 49 -20.89 -12.19 -13.12
C GLN A 49 -21.76 -11.04 -12.60
N PRO A 50 -22.38 -11.18 -11.40
CA PRO A 50 -23.12 -10.08 -10.79
C PRO A 50 -22.24 -8.84 -10.80
N GLU A 51 -22.77 -7.70 -11.24
CA GLU A 51 -22.04 -6.47 -11.52
C GLU A 51 -21.30 -6.00 -10.25
N LYS A 52 -20.02 -6.40 -10.11
CA LYS A 52 -19.11 -5.73 -9.19
C LYS A 52 -18.86 -4.33 -9.76
N LYS A 53 -19.03 -3.32 -8.93
CA LYS A 53 -18.76 -1.93 -9.32
C LYS A 53 -17.28 -1.73 -9.68
N TYR A 54 -16.40 -2.46 -9.00
CA TYR A 54 -14.95 -2.39 -9.20
C TYR A 54 -14.39 -3.77 -9.57
N GLU A 55 -13.72 -3.85 -10.71
CA GLU A 55 -13.11 -5.07 -11.24
C GLU A 55 -11.88 -5.46 -10.41
N ASP A 56 -11.53 -6.76 -10.41
CA ASP A 56 -10.37 -7.27 -9.68
C ASP A 56 -9.03 -6.82 -10.31
N ALA A 57 -9.01 -6.57 -11.62
CA ALA A 57 -7.88 -6.00 -12.34
C ALA A 57 -8.38 -5.00 -13.39
N VAL A 58 -7.66 -3.88 -13.53
CA VAL A 58 -7.98 -2.82 -14.49
C VAL A 58 -6.72 -2.28 -15.12
N GLN A 59 -6.84 -1.78 -16.34
CA GLN A 59 -5.74 -1.12 -17.05
C GLN A 59 -6.17 0.27 -17.50
N TYR A 60 -5.26 1.23 -17.36
CA TYR A 60 -5.44 2.59 -17.83
C TYR A 60 -4.26 3.02 -18.68
N GLU A 61 -4.55 3.67 -19.80
CA GLU A 61 -3.57 4.23 -20.72
C GLU A 61 -3.67 5.76 -20.77
N PHE A 62 -2.55 6.43 -20.73
CA PHE A 62 -2.41 7.89 -20.90
C PHE A 62 -0.97 8.21 -21.28
N GLU A 63 -0.68 9.46 -21.60
CA GLU A 63 0.67 9.92 -21.93
C GLU A 63 1.23 10.80 -20.80
N VAL A 64 2.52 10.67 -20.50
CA VAL A 64 3.27 11.53 -19.58
C VAL A 64 4.54 11.98 -20.28
N ASN A 65 4.74 13.29 -20.42
CA ASN A 65 5.85 13.89 -21.17
C ASN A 65 5.97 13.36 -22.61
N GLY A 66 4.83 13.05 -23.25
CA GLY A 66 4.77 12.50 -24.61
C GLY A 66 5.11 11.01 -24.71
N GLU A 67 5.23 10.31 -23.58
CA GLU A 67 5.46 8.86 -23.54
C GLU A 67 4.21 8.11 -23.10
N PRO A 68 3.86 6.99 -23.75
CA PRO A 68 2.70 6.20 -23.36
C PRO A 68 2.95 5.47 -22.04
N VAL A 69 2.04 5.60 -21.10
CA VAL A 69 2.00 4.92 -19.82
C VAL A 69 0.78 4.03 -19.78
N VAL A 70 0.99 2.74 -19.53
CA VAL A 70 -0.09 1.77 -19.32
C VAL A 70 0.02 1.24 -17.90
N LEU A 71 -0.88 1.67 -17.02
CA LEU A 71 -0.98 1.17 -15.66
C LEU A 71 -1.73 -0.16 -15.65
N HIS A 72 -1.09 -1.20 -15.11
CA HIS A 72 -1.72 -2.46 -14.75
C HIS A 72 -2.00 -2.44 -13.25
N LEU A 73 -3.25 -2.44 -12.88
CA LEU A 73 -3.71 -2.28 -11.50
C LEU A 73 -4.49 -3.51 -11.06
N GLU A 74 -4.15 -4.05 -9.91
CA GLU A 74 -4.85 -5.14 -9.24
C GLU A 74 -5.52 -4.61 -7.98
N LYS A 75 -6.78 -5.03 -7.74
CA LYS A 75 -7.51 -4.66 -6.53
C LYS A 75 -6.73 -5.12 -5.30
N ASN A 76 -6.50 -4.21 -4.37
CA ASN A 76 -5.78 -4.51 -3.13
C ASN A 76 -6.66 -5.32 -2.16
N LYS A 77 -6.89 -6.59 -2.44
CA LYS A 77 -7.74 -7.48 -1.63
C LYS A 77 -7.26 -7.64 -0.19
N GLY A 78 -5.98 -7.33 0.08
CA GLY A 78 -5.39 -7.35 1.41
C GLY A 78 -5.55 -6.06 2.23
N LEU A 79 -6.16 -5.01 1.65
CA LEU A 79 -6.28 -3.72 2.32
C LEU A 79 -7.08 -3.81 3.62
N PHE A 80 -8.15 -4.57 3.65
CA PHE A 80 -9.04 -4.69 4.82
C PHE A 80 -8.98 -6.10 5.41
N SER A 81 -9.00 -6.19 6.75
CA SER A 81 -9.21 -7.48 7.43
C SER A 81 -10.64 -7.98 7.20
N GLU A 82 -10.86 -9.27 7.40
CA GLU A 82 -12.19 -9.89 7.26
C GLU A 82 -13.20 -9.28 8.25
N ASP A 83 -12.74 -8.97 9.45
CA ASP A 83 -13.53 -8.36 10.53
C ASP A 83 -13.36 -6.83 10.59
N TYR A 84 -12.99 -6.18 9.48
CA TYR A 84 -12.82 -4.73 9.41
C TYR A 84 -14.00 -3.97 10.00
N SER A 85 -13.72 -2.95 10.81
CA SER A 85 -14.75 -2.15 11.45
C SER A 85 -14.43 -0.65 11.46
N GLU A 86 -15.48 0.15 11.53
CA GLU A 86 -15.41 1.62 11.63
C GLU A 86 -16.18 2.08 12.86
N THR A 87 -15.48 2.77 13.77
CA THR A 87 -16.05 3.29 15.00
C THR A 87 -16.07 4.82 14.99
N HIS A 88 -17.19 5.40 15.39
CA HIS A 88 -17.33 6.83 15.63
C HIS A 88 -18.37 7.06 16.75
N TYR A 89 -18.63 8.31 17.12
CA TYR A 89 -19.52 8.63 18.24
C TYR A 89 -20.71 9.47 17.78
N SER A 90 -21.92 9.07 18.21
CA SER A 90 -23.18 9.80 17.99
C SER A 90 -23.17 11.17 18.71
N PRO A 91 -24.12 12.07 18.38
CA PRO A 91 -24.22 13.37 19.03
C PRO A 91 -24.35 13.33 20.56
N ASP A 92 -24.94 12.27 21.10
CA ASP A 92 -25.07 12.01 22.54
C ASP A 92 -23.87 11.29 23.17
N GLY A 93 -22.81 11.04 22.37
CA GLY A 93 -21.55 10.44 22.82
C GLY A 93 -21.54 8.92 22.91
N ARG A 94 -22.58 8.22 22.40
CA ARG A 94 -22.58 6.76 22.30
C ARG A 94 -21.67 6.31 21.17
N GLU A 95 -20.93 5.23 21.42
CA GLU A 95 -20.10 4.56 20.42
C GLU A 95 -20.98 3.87 19.37
N ILE A 96 -20.65 4.07 18.11
CA ILE A 96 -21.27 3.42 16.95
C ILE A 96 -20.17 2.71 16.19
N THR A 97 -20.24 1.39 16.15
CA THR A 97 -19.34 0.57 15.35
C THR A 97 -20.11 -0.12 14.23
N THR A 98 -19.60 -0.03 13.02
CA THR A 98 -20.15 -0.65 11.81
C THR A 98 -19.10 -1.52 11.15
N ASN A 99 -19.53 -2.58 10.47
CA ASN A 99 -18.71 -3.46 9.65
C ASN A 99 -19.16 -3.32 8.19
N PRO A 100 -18.63 -2.32 7.45
CA PRO A 100 -18.99 -2.14 6.06
C PRO A 100 -18.49 -3.30 5.20
N PRO A 101 -19.20 -3.65 4.10
CA PRO A 101 -18.71 -4.64 3.15
C PRO A 101 -17.43 -4.13 2.48
N VAL A 102 -16.39 -4.96 2.46
CA VAL A 102 -15.05 -4.59 2.01
C VAL A 102 -14.61 -5.28 0.70
N GLU A 103 -15.48 -6.14 0.11
CA GLU A 103 -15.12 -6.90 -1.09
C GLU A 103 -15.09 -6.02 -2.34
N ASP A 104 -15.98 -5.02 -2.42
CA ASP A 104 -16.10 -4.16 -3.60
C ASP A 104 -15.59 -2.74 -3.33
N HIS A 105 -14.29 -2.62 -3.18
CA HIS A 105 -13.60 -1.34 -2.98
C HIS A 105 -12.80 -0.91 -4.21
N CYS A 106 -12.40 0.36 -4.23
CA CYS A 106 -11.77 1.07 -5.35
C CYS A 106 -10.25 1.29 -5.19
N TYR A 107 -9.59 0.58 -4.28
CA TYR A 107 -8.17 0.73 -4.01
C TYR A 107 -7.36 -0.34 -4.70
N TYR A 108 -6.32 0.08 -5.42
CA TYR A 108 -5.50 -0.78 -6.27
C TYR A 108 -4.02 -0.51 -6.00
N TYR A 109 -3.22 -1.51 -6.26
CA TYR A 109 -1.79 -1.38 -6.47
C TYR A 109 -1.41 -1.98 -7.81
N GLY A 110 -0.23 -1.66 -8.31
CA GLY A 110 0.19 -2.19 -9.60
C GLY A 110 1.51 -1.65 -10.08
N ARG A 111 1.68 -1.69 -11.39
CA ARG A 111 2.89 -1.25 -12.07
C ARG A 111 2.58 -0.74 -13.48
N ILE A 112 3.56 -0.10 -14.09
CA ILE A 112 3.53 0.24 -15.52
C ILE A 112 3.87 -1.02 -16.32
N LYS A 113 3.12 -1.26 -17.40
CA LYS A 113 3.39 -2.35 -18.34
C LYS A 113 4.79 -2.23 -18.91
N ASN A 114 5.53 -3.34 -18.93
CA ASN A 114 6.91 -3.42 -19.41
C ASN A 114 7.95 -2.64 -18.57
N ASP A 115 7.59 -2.19 -17.37
CA ASP A 115 8.51 -1.60 -16.39
C ASP A 115 8.38 -2.38 -15.07
N ALA A 116 9.27 -3.37 -14.89
CA ALA A 116 9.24 -4.28 -13.74
C ALA A 116 9.59 -3.56 -12.41
N ASP A 117 10.37 -2.48 -12.50
CA ASP A 117 10.83 -1.70 -11.35
C ASP A 117 9.82 -0.62 -10.95
N SER A 118 8.77 -0.42 -11.77
CA SER A 118 7.73 0.55 -11.46
C SER A 118 6.79 0.04 -10.39
N THR A 119 6.23 0.97 -9.63
CA THR A 119 5.18 0.69 -8.64
C THR A 119 4.07 1.71 -8.76
N ALA A 120 2.85 1.32 -8.37
CA ALA A 120 1.70 2.22 -8.34
C ALA A 120 0.80 1.88 -7.16
N SER A 121 0.23 2.94 -6.55
CA SER A 121 -0.85 2.87 -5.56
C SER A 121 -1.93 3.85 -6.00
N ILE A 122 -3.06 3.32 -6.43
CA ILE A 122 -4.10 4.12 -7.09
C ILE A 122 -5.48 3.81 -6.50
N SER A 123 -6.22 4.86 -6.21
CA SER A 123 -7.66 4.80 -5.96
C SER A 123 -8.41 5.16 -7.24
N THR A 124 -9.45 4.39 -7.57
CA THR A 124 -10.35 4.65 -8.71
C THR A 124 -11.74 5.09 -8.26
N CYS A 125 -11.91 5.51 -7.00
CA CYS A 125 -13.21 5.83 -6.41
C CYS A 125 -13.94 6.99 -7.11
N ASN A 126 -13.20 8.01 -7.50
CA ASN A 126 -13.69 9.20 -8.18
C ASN A 126 -12.64 9.69 -9.20
N GLY A 127 -12.32 8.87 -10.21
CA GLY A 127 -11.16 9.06 -11.07
C GLY A 127 -9.90 8.45 -10.46
N LEU A 128 -8.78 8.52 -11.19
CA LEU A 128 -7.49 8.01 -10.72
C LEU A 128 -6.87 8.98 -9.72
N LYS A 129 -6.61 8.54 -8.51
CA LYS A 129 -5.90 9.32 -7.50
C LYS A 129 -4.87 8.44 -6.79
N GLY A 130 -3.62 8.91 -6.76
CA GLY A 130 -2.54 8.17 -6.12
C GLY A 130 -1.19 8.52 -6.70
N PHE A 131 -0.25 7.58 -6.64
CA PHE A 131 1.08 7.73 -7.20
C PHE A 131 1.47 6.54 -8.08
N PHE A 132 2.41 6.78 -8.97
CA PHE A 132 3.10 5.75 -9.72
C PHE A 132 4.55 6.18 -9.97
N THR A 133 5.44 5.20 -10.19
CA THR A 133 6.81 5.47 -10.57
C THR A 133 7.00 5.21 -12.05
N LEU A 134 7.74 6.11 -12.70
CA LEU A 134 8.12 6.01 -14.09
C LEU A 134 9.61 6.32 -14.20
N ARG A 135 10.42 5.34 -14.63
CA ARG A 135 11.89 5.47 -14.76
C ARG A 135 12.58 5.94 -13.48
N GLY A 136 12.14 5.46 -12.33
CA GLY A 136 12.67 5.83 -11.02
C GLY A 136 12.16 7.15 -10.44
N GLU A 137 11.38 7.92 -11.20
CA GLU A 137 10.75 9.16 -10.74
C GLU A 137 9.34 8.91 -10.23
N THR A 138 8.94 9.56 -9.14
CA THR A 138 7.60 9.45 -8.58
C THR A 138 6.69 10.53 -9.15
N TYR A 139 5.55 10.11 -9.68
CA TYR A 139 4.49 10.97 -10.18
C TYR A 139 3.23 10.82 -9.34
N LEU A 140 2.55 11.93 -9.11
CA LEU A 140 1.21 11.97 -8.54
C LEU A 140 0.19 12.14 -9.66
N ILE A 141 -0.96 11.49 -9.51
CA ILE A 141 -2.11 11.66 -10.40
C ILE A 141 -3.34 11.96 -9.58
N GLU A 142 -4.11 12.98 -9.97
CA GLU A 142 -5.38 13.31 -9.33
C GLU A 142 -6.39 13.87 -10.34
N PRO A 143 -7.71 13.62 -10.14
CA PRO A 143 -8.73 14.14 -11.03
C PRO A 143 -8.83 15.66 -10.90
N LEU A 144 -8.87 16.35 -12.03
CA LEU A 144 -9.19 17.77 -12.08
C LEU A 144 -10.70 17.97 -11.84
N LYS A 145 -11.06 18.88 -10.94
CA LYS A 145 -12.46 19.23 -10.66
C LYS A 145 -13.03 20.12 -11.76
N VAL A 146 -13.12 19.56 -12.98
CA VAL A 146 -13.74 20.26 -14.14
C VAL A 146 -15.06 19.54 -14.41
N PRO A 147 -16.20 20.24 -14.47
CA PRO A 147 -17.47 19.62 -14.81
C PRO A 147 -17.39 18.89 -16.15
N ASP A 148 -17.94 17.70 -16.21
CA ASP A 148 -18.05 16.84 -17.39
C ASP A 148 -16.70 16.47 -18.06
N SER A 149 -15.60 16.47 -17.29
CA SER A 149 -14.27 16.13 -17.79
C SER A 149 -13.65 14.98 -16.98
N GLU A 150 -13.08 14.01 -17.67
CA GLU A 150 -12.25 12.95 -17.08
C GLU A 150 -10.75 13.33 -16.99
N ALA A 151 -10.46 14.63 -17.13
CA ALA A 151 -9.11 15.14 -17.07
C ALA A 151 -8.48 14.97 -15.68
N HIS A 152 -7.22 14.58 -15.67
CA HIS A 152 -6.40 14.42 -14.48
C HIS A 152 -5.16 15.31 -14.58
N ALA A 153 -4.69 15.79 -13.44
CA ALA A 153 -3.37 16.40 -13.30
C ALA A 153 -2.36 15.29 -13.01
N VAL A 154 -1.25 15.28 -13.75
CA VAL A 154 -0.06 14.47 -13.45
C VAL A 154 1.12 15.40 -13.24
N TYR A 155 1.84 15.23 -12.16
CA TYR A 155 2.99 16.05 -11.82
C TYR A 155 4.02 15.24 -11.04
N LYS A 156 5.29 15.64 -11.15
CA LYS A 156 6.34 15.03 -10.34
C LYS A 156 6.10 15.32 -8.87
N TYR A 157 6.36 14.34 -8.04
CA TYR A 157 6.23 14.47 -6.59
C TYR A 157 7.07 15.64 -6.03
N GLU A 158 8.25 15.87 -6.57
CA GLU A 158 9.15 16.96 -6.19
C GLU A 158 8.53 18.35 -6.40
N ASP A 159 7.71 18.51 -7.45
CA ASP A 159 7.07 19.78 -7.79
C ASP A 159 5.88 20.11 -6.87
N ALA A 160 5.37 19.11 -6.12
CA ALA A 160 4.27 19.28 -5.18
C ALA A 160 4.67 20.03 -3.91
N LYS A 161 5.96 20.16 -3.61
CA LYS A 161 6.46 20.82 -2.42
C LYS A 161 6.62 22.32 -2.63
N LYS A 162 6.08 23.10 -1.69
CA LYS A 162 6.39 24.53 -1.59
C LYS A 162 7.83 24.70 -1.14
N LYS A 163 8.62 25.44 -1.90
CA LYS A 163 10.05 25.74 -1.64
C LYS A 163 10.33 26.47 -0.30
N ASP A 164 9.31 26.88 0.44
CA ASP A 164 9.41 27.77 1.62
C ASP A 164 8.97 27.12 2.94
N GLU A 165 8.72 25.80 3.00
CA GLU A 165 8.40 25.15 4.29
C GLU A 165 9.68 24.69 5.00
N ALA A 166 9.77 24.99 6.33
CA ALA A 166 10.85 24.49 7.17
C ALA A 166 10.90 22.94 7.13
N PRO A 167 12.12 22.34 7.22
CA PRO A 167 12.24 20.90 7.18
C PRO A 167 11.51 20.26 8.35
N LYS A 168 10.57 19.35 8.03
CA LYS A 168 9.76 18.59 9.00
C LYS A 168 10.59 17.41 9.52
N LYS A 169 10.45 17.09 10.79
CA LYS A 169 11.26 16.06 11.49
C LYS A 169 10.36 14.96 12.03
N CYS A 170 10.86 13.72 11.95
CA CYS A 170 10.34 12.60 12.74
C CYS A 170 11.13 12.49 14.04
N GLY A 171 10.44 12.38 15.17
CA GLY A 171 11.05 12.18 16.48
C GLY A 171 11.31 10.69 16.73
N VAL A 172 12.25 10.39 17.62
CA VAL A 172 12.52 9.03 18.12
C VAL A 172 12.55 9.08 19.63
N THR A 173 11.77 8.25 20.29
CA THR A 173 12.01 7.97 21.72
C THR A 173 13.22 7.05 21.82
N GLN A 174 14.16 7.39 22.72
CA GLN A 174 15.36 6.56 22.91
C GLN A 174 14.96 5.10 23.16
N ALA A 175 15.54 4.22 22.35
CA ALA A 175 15.29 2.80 22.41
C ALA A 175 15.81 2.19 23.72
N LYS A 176 14.93 1.86 24.64
CA LYS A 176 15.30 1.10 25.86
C LYS A 176 15.55 -0.39 25.58
N TRP A 177 15.20 -0.88 24.39
CA TRP A 177 15.31 -2.30 24.06
C TRP A 177 16.77 -2.80 23.97
N GLU A 178 17.76 -1.90 23.75
CA GLU A 178 19.18 -2.26 23.81
C GLU A 178 19.70 -2.46 25.23
N SER A 179 19.03 -1.92 26.25
CA SER A 179 19.46 -1.93 27.64
C SER A 179 18.79 -3.00 28.51
N ASP A 180 17.66 -3.59 28.08
CA ASP A 180 16.97 -4.61 28.86
C ASP A 180 17.54 -6.00 28.59
N GLU A 181 18.16 -6.59 29.59
CA GLU A 181 18.69 -7.96 29.64
C GLU A 181 17.64 -9.10 29.66
N PRO A 182 16.91 -9.38 28.56
CA PRO A 182 16.43 -10.72 28.31
C PRO A 182 17.32 -11.52 27.34
N ILE A 183 18.43 -10.90 26.86
CA ILE A 183 19.25 -11.41 25.75
C ILE A 183 19.99 -12.70 26.10
N LYS A 184 20.24 -13.00 27.38
CA LYS A 184 20.89 -14.25 27.79
C LYS A 184 20.04 -15.53 27.69
N LYS A 185 18.71 -15.38 27.55
CA LYS A 185 17.82 -16.53 27.27
C LYS A 185 17.56 -16.77 25.79
N ALA A 186 17.66 -15.75 24.95
CA ALA A 186 17.40 -15.87 23.51
C ALA A 186 18.59 -16.48 22.75
N SER A 187 19.82 -16.37 23.25
CA SER A 187 21.01 -17.00 22.62
C SER A 187 21.03 -18.52 22.70
N GLN A 188 20.15 -19.14 23.49
CA GLN A 188 19.96 -20.59 23.54
C GLN A 188 18.82 -21.10 22.66
N LEU A 189 17.99 -20.20 22.11
CA LEU A 189 17.02 -20.56 21.08
C LEU A 189 17.75 -20.55 19.74
N ALA A 190 18.02 -21.75 19.25
CA ALA A 190 18.70 -22.12 18.03
C ALA A 190 18.63 -21.07 16.93
N ALA A 191 19.75 -20.87 16.23
CA ALA A 191 19.84 -20.12 14.99
C ALA A 191 18.54 -20.27 14.20
N ILE A 192 17.77 -19.17 14.12
CA ILE A 192 16.57 -19.12 13.28
C ILE A 192 17.05 -19.51 11.91
N SER A 193 16.56 -20.63 11.36
CA SER A 193 16.96 -21.09 10.03
C SER A 193 16.74 -20.00 9.02
N GLU A 194 17.55 -19.90 7.97
CA GLU A 194 17.36 -18.91 6.90
C GLU A 194 15.93 -18.91 6.37
N GLN A 195 15.29 -20.05 6.29
CA GLN A 195 13.88 -20.19 5.93
C GLN A 195 12.92 -19.43 6.85
N GLN A 196 13.24 -19.25 8.14
CA GLN A 196 12.40 -18.47 9.07
C GLN A 196 12.59 -16.95 8.90
N ARG A 197 13.74 -16.50 8.38
CA ARG A 197 14.01 -15.08 8.12
C ARG A 197 13.17 -14.52 6.97
N PHE A 198 12.84 -15.37 5.98
CA PHE A 198 12.09 -14.97 4.77
C PHE A 198 10.58 -15.26 4.88
N ARG A 199 10.08 -15.69 6.03
CA ARG A 199 8.64 -15.89 6.20
C ARG A 199 7.90 -14.55 6.14
N PRO A 200 6.75 -14.48 5.43
CA PRO A 200 5.92 -13.30 5.44
C PRO A 200 5.50 -12.94 6.87
N ARG A 201 5.37 -11.65 7.13
CA ARG A 201 4.82 -11.11 8.37
C ARG A 201 3.50 -10.41 8.07
N TYR A 202 2.59 -10.43 9.03
CA TYR A 202 1.25 -9.89 8.87
C TYR A 202 1.00 -8.89 10.00
N ILE A 203 0.61 -7.68 9.65
CA ILE A 203 0.33 -6.62 10.63
C ILE A 203 -1.13 -6.19 10.49
N GLU A 204 -1.89 -6.39 11.55
CA GLU A 204 -3.24 -5.86 11.70
C GLU A 204 -3.15 -4.45 12.29
N LEU A 205 -3.36 -3.44 11.43
CA LEU A 205 -3.25 -2.03 11.77
C LEU A 205 -4.62 -1.47 12.18
N VAL A 206 -4.64 -0.71 13.25
CA VAL A 206 -5.75 0.18 13.61
C VAL A 206 -5.30 1.63 13.44
N VAL A 207 -6.10 2.46 12.78
CA VAL A 207 -5.86 3.88 12.67
C VAL A 207 -6.92 4.64 13.46
N VAL A 208 -6.46 5.51 14.35
CA VAL A 208 -7.31 6.40 15.15
C VAL A 208 -7.16 7.82 14.61
N ALA A 209 -8.28 8.48 14.31
CA ALA A 209 -8.30 9.90 13.96
C ALA A 209 -8.83 10.68 15.16
N ASP A 210 -8.11 11.70 15.61
CA ASP A 210 -8.49 12.52 16.77
C ASP A 210 -9.63 13.50 16.48
N HIS A 211 -10.07 14.21 17.52
CA HIS A 211 -11.12 15.21 17.39
C HIS A 211 -10.71 16.39 16.50
N ALA A 212 -9.44 16.75 16.48
CA ALA A 212 -8.93 17.80 15.61
C ALA A 212 -9.02 17.39 14.13
N MET A 213 -8.77 16.12 13.79
CA MET A 213 -9.03 15.59 12.45
C MET A 213 -10.49 15.75 12.03
N ALA A 214 -11.42 15.42 12.93
CA ALA A 214 -12.85 15.58 12.66
C ALA A 214 -13.23 17.04 12.45
N THR A 215 -12.71 17.94 13.27
CA THR A 215 -12.96 19.39 13.20
C THR A 215 -12.39 19.99 11.91
N ASN A 216 -11.15 19.68 11.57
CA ASN A 216 -10.48 20.18 10.36
C ASN A 216 -11.16 19.71 9.06
N ASN A 217 -11.89 18.59 9.11
CA ASN A 217 -12.69 18.07 8.01
C ASN A 217 -14.17 18.43 8.11
N ASN A 218 -14.55 19.44 8.90
CA ASN A 218 -15.95 19.90 9.08
C ASN A 218 -16.92 18.78 9.49
N GLY A 219 -16.42 17.75 10.20
CA GLY A 219 -17.21 16.59 10.61
C GLY A 219 -17.51 15.58 9.49
N ASP A 220 -16.91 15.70 8.31
CA ASP A 220 -17.07 14.73 7.23
C ASP A 220 -16.27 13.44 7.51
N LEU A 221 -16.93 12.52 8.20
CA LEU A 221 -16.35 11.23 8.56
C LEU A 221 -16.04 10.37 7.33
N THR A 222 -16.77 10.55 6.24
CA THR A 222 -16.53 9.80 4.99
C THR A 222 -15.24 10.25 4.32
N ALA A 223 -14.97 11.56 4.31
CA ALA A 223 -13.70 12.07 3.80
C ALA A 223 -12.52 11.56 4.63
N ILE A 224 -12.63 11.53 5.97
CA ILE A 224 -11.58 11.03 6.87
C ILE A 224 -11.31 9.54 6.60
N ARG A 225 -12.35 8.71 6.46
CA ARG A 225 -12.20 7.28 6.14
C ARG A 225 -11.49 7.07 4.82
N LYS A 226 -11.92 7.74 3.76
CA LYS A 226 -11.28 7.65 2.43
C LYS A 226 -9.82 8.09 2.47
N TRP A 227 -9.51 9.11 3.25
CA TRP A 227 -8.16 9.59 3.47
C TRP A 227 -7.27 8.53 4.12
N ILE A 228 -7.77 7.90 5.20
CA ILE A 228 -7.07 6.81 5.89
C ILE A 228 -6.92 5.58 4.98
N HIS A 229 -7.94 5.21 4.22
CA HIS A 229 -7.85 4.09 3.28
C HIS A 229 -6.75 4.32 2.24
N GLN A 230 -6.64 5.54 1.71
CA GLN A 230 -5.60 5.87 0.74
C GLN A 230 -4.20 5.82 1.37
N ILE A 231 -4.03 6.39 2.57
CA ILE A 231 -2.77 6.32 3.34
C ILE A 231 -2.35 4.86 3.54
N VAL A 232 -3.25 4.00 4.00
CA VAL A 232 -2.92 2.59 4.25
C VAL A 232 -2.66 1.83 2.95
N ASN A 233 -3.38 2.14 1.85
CA ASN A 233 -3.09 1.56 0.54
C ASN A 233 -1.67 1.89 0.07
N ASP A 234 -1.20 3.11 0.29
CA ASP A 234 0.17 3.52 -0.03
C ASP A 234 1.20 2.82 0.87
N MET A 235 0.92 2.71 2.18
CA MET A 235 1.78 1.99 3.12
C MET A 235 1.96 0.51 2.76
N ILE A 236 0.91 -0.16 2.28
CA ILE A 236 0.97 -1.56 1.84
C ILE A 236 2.02 -1.73 0.75
N VAL A 237 2.07 -0.79 -0.20
CA VAL A 237 3.08 -0.82 -1.26
C VAL A 237 4.49 -0.66 -0.69
N MET A 238 4.69 0.26 0.27
CA MET A 238 5.99 0.48 0.91
C MET A 238 6.51 -0.74 1.67
N TYR A 239 5.62 -1.48 2.34
CA TYR A 239 6.00 -2.63 3.17
C TYR A 239 6.18 -3.95 2.39
N ARG A 240 5.80 -4.00 1.11
CA ARG A 240 5.93 -5.21 0.28
C ARG A 240 7.37 -5.69 0.16
N ASP A 241 8.33 -4.78 0.01
CA ASP A 241 9.74 -5.10 -0.14
C ASP A 241 10.34 -5.74 1.12
N LEU A 242 9.72 -5.49 2.28
CA LEU A 242 10.07 -6.14 3.55
C LEU A 242 9.36 -7.49 3.78
N ASN A 243 8.59 -7.96 2.80
CA ASN A 243 7.71 -9.13 2.91
C ASN A 243 6.73 -9.03 4.08
N ILE A 244 6.20 -7.83 4.30
CA ILE A 244 5.19 -7.53 5.31
C ILE A 244 3.84 -7.30 4.61
N HIS A 245 2.84 -8.06 5.02
CA HIS A 245 1.45 -7.89 4.64
C HIS A 245 0.76 -7.03 5.68
N LEU A 246 0.49 -5.79 5.32
CA LEU A 246 -0.23 -4.84 6.15
C LEU A 246 -1.71 -4.89 5.82
N THR A 247 -2.56 -4.95 6.85
CA THR A 247 -4.01 -5.00 6.70
C THR A 247 -4.66 -4.00 7.66
N LEU A 248 -5.59 -3.20 7.17
CA LEU A 248 -6.37 -2.28 8.00
C LEU A 248 -7.47 -3.05 8.73
N ALA A 249 -7.31 -3.18 10.04
CA ALA A 249 -8.24 -3.90 10.89
C ALA A 249 -9.40 -3.01 11.37
N ALA A 250 -9.15 -1.75 11.70
CA ALA A 250 -10.21 -0.82 12.07
C ALA A 250 -9.80 0.66 11.87
N ILE A 251 -10.83 1.49 11.72
CA ILE A 251 -10.74 2.94 11.87
C ILE A 251 -11.57 3.35 13.09
N VAL A 252 -10.98 4.19 13.95
CA VAL A 252 -11.67 4.81 15.08
C VAL A 252 -11.60 6.33 14.92
N ILE A 253 -12.74 7.02 14.86
CA ILE A 253 -12.77 8.47 14.72
C ILE A 253 -13.33 9.08 16.00
N TRP A 254 -12.52 9.83 16.71
CA TRP A 254 -12.93 10.57 17.91
C TRP A 254 -13.65 11.88 17.55
N ASN A 255 -14.76 11.76 16.85
CA ASN A 255 -15.45 12.91 16.24
C ASN A 255 -16.19 13.85 17.24
N LYS A 256 -16.29 13.50 18.51
CA LYS A 256 -16.95 14.33 19.53
C LYS A 256 -15.97 14.89 20.56
N LYS A 257 -15.06 14.09 21.00
CA LYS A 257 -13.96 14.42 21.92
C LYS A 257 -12.92 13.33 21.86
N ASP A 258 -11.69 13.67 22.19
CA ASP A 258 -10.62 12.71 22.33
C ASP A 258 -10.82 11.81 23.55
N MET A 259 -10.39 10.55 23.43
CA MET A 259 -10.43 9.57 24.52
C MET A 259 -9.21 9.68 25.45
N ILE A 260 -8.25 10.51 25.06
CA ILE A 260 -7.05 10.90 25.82
C ILE A 260 -6.89 12.41 25.70
N THR A 261 -5.97 13.00 26.46
CA THR A 261 -5.55 14.38 26.22
C THR A 261 -4.55 14.38 25.06
N VAL A 262 -4.99 14.86 23.89
CA VAL A 262 -4.12 15.06 22.72
C VAL A 262 -3.59 16.49 22.79
N THR A 263 -2.27 16.65 22.73
CA THR A 263 -1.59 17.95 22.79
C THR A 263 -0.55 18.08 21.70
N SER A 264 0.00 19.27 21.52
CA SER A 264 1.15 19.51 20.62
C SER A 264 2.46 18.85 21.09
N SER A 265 2.54 18.41 22.36
CA SER A 265 3.64 17.56 22.85
C SER A 265 3.47 16.16 22.30
N ALA A 266 4.35 15.79 21.36
CA ALA A 266 4.36 14.47 20.73
C ALA A 266 4.58 13.36 21.78
N GLU A 267 5.52 13.57 22.71
CA GLU A 267 5.88 12.58 23.74
C GLU A 267 4.74 12.31 24.72
N ASP A 268 4.11 13.37 25.24
CA ASP A 268 2.96 13.23 26.17
C ASP A 268 1.81 12.51 25.49
N THR A 269 1.50 12.91 24.25
CA THR A 269 0.42 12.30 23.47
C THR A 269 0.71 10.82 23.18
N LEU A 270 1.93 10.47 22.75
CA LEU A 270 2.33 9.08 22.48
C LEU A 270 2.20 8.20 23.73
N ASN A 271 2.68 8.69 24.88
CA ASN A 271 2.59 7.95 26.15
C ASN A 271 1.14 7.70 26.58
N LEU A 272 0.27 8.72 26.49
CA LEU A 272 -1.16 8.59 26.81
C LEU A 272 -1.87 7.68 25.81
N PHE A 273 -1.51 7.75 24.54
CA PHE A 273 -2.09 6.91 23.48
C PHE A 273 -1.74 5.43 23.69
N GLY A 274 -0.47 5.13 23.98
CA GLY A 274 -0.05 3.77 24.31
C GLY A 274 -0.77 3.22 25.53
N LYS A 275 -0.92 4.03 26.61
CA LYS A 275 -1.67 3.63 27.80
C LYS A 275 -3.16 3.38 27.49
N TRP A 276 -3.78 4.20 26.64
CA TRP A 276 -5.16 3.99 26.20
C TRP A 276 -5.30 2.68 25.40
N ARG A 277 -4.38 2.41 24.47
CA ARG A 277 -4.36 1.15 23.73
C ARG A 277 -4.30 -0.05 24.68
N GLU A 278 -3.29 -0.09 25.56
CA GLU A 278 -3.07 -1.17 26.51
C GLU A 278 -4.26 -1.39 27.45
N THR A 279 -4.75 -0.31 28.08
CA THR A 279 -5.74 -0.42 29.19
C THR A 279 -7.17 -0.48 28.72
N LYS A 280 -7.46 0.04 27.51
CA LYS A 280 -8.82 0.19 26.97
C LYS A 280 -9.00 -0.60 25.68
N TYR A 281 -8.33 -0.23 24.61
CA TYR A 281 -8.69 -0.65 23.27
C TYR A 281 -8.39 -2.13 22.99
N LEU A 282 -7.26 -2.66 23.45
CA LEU A 282 -6.92 -4.10 23.31
C LEU A 282 -7.88 -5.06 23.99
N LYS A 283 -8.71 -4.57 24.93
CA LYS A 283 -9.77 -5.37 25.57
C LYS A 283 -10.95 -5.63 24.64
N TYR A 284 -11.19 -4.72 23.70
CA TYR A 284 -12.31 -4.79 22.76
C TYR A 284 -11.88 -5.43 21.44
N ARG A 285 -10.68 -5.09 20.95
CA ARG A 285 -10.18 -5.57 19.68
C ARG A 285 -8.70 -5.95 19.76
N LYS A 286 -8.39 -7.18 19.42
CA LYS A 286 -7.01 -7.64 19.24
C LYS A 286 -6.50 -7.11 17.89
N HIS A 287 -5.28 -6.64 17.86
CA HIS A 287 -4.58 -6.12 16.68
C HIS A 287 -3.11 -5.90 17.04
N ASP A 288 -2.26 -5.70 16.05
CA ASP A 288 -0.81 -5.66 16.26
C ASP A 288 -0.29 -4.26 16.53
N ASN A 289 -0.75 -3.27 15.76
CA ASN A 289 -0.25 -1.91 15.82
C ASN A 289 -1.38 -0.88 15.74
N THR A 290 -1.20 0.27 16.41
CA THR A 290 -2.18 1.37 16.38
C THR A 290 -1.48 2.68 16.08
N GLN A 291 -1.96 3.44 15.09
CA GLN A 291 -1.42 4.73 14.70
C GLN A 291 -2.47 5.82 14.96
N LEU A 292 -2.08 6.91 15.66
CA LEU A 292 -2.91 8.08 15.87
C LEU A 292 -2.61 9.12 14.80
N LEU A 293 -3.59 9.43 13.97
CA LEU A 293 -3.55 10.53 13.02
C LEU A 293 -4.17 11.76 13.66
N THR A 294 -3.35 12.78 13.96
CA THR A 294 -3.80 14.01 14.61
C THR A 294 -3.93 15.18 13.65
N GLY A 295 -5.01 15.95 13.81
CA GLY A 295 -5.20 17.21 13.11
C GLY A 295 -4.53 18.40 13.81
N LEU A 296 -3.86 18.20 14.96
CA LEU A 296 -3.09 19.22 15.66
C LEU A 296 -1.68 19.33 15.06
N LYS A 297 -1.15 20.55 15.03
CA LYS A 297 0.27 20.74 14.74
C LYS A 297 1.08 20.36 15.99
N LEU A 298 2.10 19.50 15.77
CA LEU A 298 3.03 19.10 16.83
C LEU A 298 4.12 20.17 17.01
N ASN A 299 4.77 20.17 18.19
CA ASN A 299 5.84 21.11 18.51
C ASN A 299 7.13 20.79 17.74
N ASP A 300 8.01 21.78 17.61
CA ASP A 300 9.39 21.66 17.14
C ASP A 300 9.53 21.07 15.73
N ASP A 301 8.54 21.36 14.85
CA ASP A 301 8.45 20.82 13.48
C ASP A 301 8.38 19.28 13.41
N THR A 302 8.06 18.65 14.54
CA THR A 302 7.81 17.21 14.62
C THR A 302 6.52 16.85 13.86
N ILE A 303 6.57 15.84 13.01
CA ILE A 303 5.40 15.35 12.27
C ILE A 303 5.01 13.91 12.64
N GLY A 304 5.85 13.21 13.38
CA GLY A 304 5.59 11.87 13.89
C GLY A 304 6.50 11.50 15.04
N LEU A 305 6.07 10.52 15.82
CA LEU A 305 6.82 9.95 16.93
C LEU A 305 6.35 8.52 17.23
N ALA A 306 7.28 7.60 17.42
CA ALA A 306 6.99 6.23 17.83
C ALA A 306 8.05 5.65 18.76
N TYR A 307 7.75 4.48 19.35
CA TYR A 307 8.74 3.70 20.11
C TYR A 307 9.52 2.78 19.18
N VAL A 308 10.85 2.75 19.33
CA VAL A 308 11.69 1.82 18.56
C VAL A 308 11.60 0.41 19.16
N GLY A 309 11.30 -0.59 18.30
CA GLY A 309 11.21 -2.00 18.70
C GLY A 309 9.95 -2.35 19.50
N GLY A 310 8.94 -1.50 19.50
CA GLY A 310 7.71 -1.66 20.29
C GLY A 310 6.66 -2.60 19.69
N MET A 311 6.89 -3.19 18.51
CA MET A 311 5.91 -4.07 17.86
C MET A 311 5.53 -5.24 18.79
N CYS A 312 4.25 -5.56 18.88
CA CYS A 312 3.63 -6.53 19.80
C CYS A 312 3.58 -6.13 21.28
N ASP A 313 4.26 -5.08 21.71
CA ASP A 313 4.10 -4.59 23.09
C ASP A 313 2.73 -3.89 23.24
N PRO A 314 1.95 -4.21 24.29
CA PRO A 314 0.62 -3.65 24.49
C PRO A 314 0.58 -2.12 24.54
N LYS A 315 1.61 -1.48 25.10
CA LYS A 315 1.70 -0.02 25.26
C LYS A 315 2.53 0.64 24.16
N GLN A 316 3.58 -0.04 23.64
CA GLN A 316 4.57 0.59 22.75
C GLN A 316 4.33 0.34 21.27
N SER A 317 3.44 -0.60 20.89
CA SER A 317 3.10 -0.82 19.49
C SER A 317 2.15 0.27 18.98
N VAL A 318 2.62 1.51 19.05
CA VAL A 318 1.88 2.73 18.69
C VAL A 318 2.80 3.75 18.03
N GLY A 319 2.20 4.63 17.25
CA GLY A 319 2.82 5.86 16.74
C GLY A 319 1.80 6.99 16.68
N ILE A 320 2.28 8.22 16.61
CA ILE A 320 1.46 9.40 16.35
C ILE A 320 1.97 10.09 15.11
N ILE A 321 1.04 10.58 14.30
CA ILE A 321 1.32 11.22 13.01
C ILE A 321 0.51 12.50 12.91
N GLU A 322 1.18 13.62 12.65
CA GLU A 322 0.52 14.85 12.24
C GLU A 322 -0.05 14.71 10.84
N ASN A 323 -1.27 15.12 10.60
CA ASN A 323 -1.83 15.25 9.25
C ASN A 323 -1.25 16.51 8.56
N HIS A 324 0.04 16.51 8.33
CA HIS A 324 0.87 17.66 7.96
C HIS A 324 0.79 18.05 6.48
N SER A 325 0.12 17.25 5.66
CA SER A 325 0.04 17.48 4.21
C SER A 325 -1.35 17.17 3.66
N LYS A 326 -1.67 17.77 2.52
CA LYS A 326 -2.83 17.42 1.69
C LYS A 326 -2.54 16.28 0.72
N GLU A 327 -1.27 15.90 0.58
CA GLU A 327 -0.81 14.78 -0.22
C GLU A 327 -0.74 13.52 0.67
N HIS A 328 -1.58 12.54 0.36
CA HIS A 328 -1.68 11.30 1.16
C HIS A 328 -0.36 10.54 1.21
N LEU A 329 0.44 10.54 0.13
CA LEU A 329 1.73 9.86 0.08
C LEU A 329 2.71 10.38 1.14
N LEU A 330 2.72 11.69 1.41
CA LEU A 330 3.57 12.29 2.46
C LEU A 330 3.16 11.83 3.86
N VAL A 331 1.87 11.80 4.14
CA VAL A 331 1.34 11.33 5.43
C VAL A 331 1.52 9.82 5.56
N ALA A 332 1.35 9.08 4.46
CA ALA A 332 1.61 7.63 4.40
C ALA A 332 3.09 7.31 4.67
N ALA A 333 4.02 8.06 4.08
CA ALA A 333 5.45 7.89 4.33
C ALA A 333 5.79 8.15 5.80
N THR A 334 5.21 9.19 6.42
CA THR A 334 5.39 9.45 7.87
C THR A 334 4.82 8.31 8.70
N MET A 335 3.61 7.83 8.41
CA MET A 335 3.01 6.71 9.15
C MET A 335 3.80 5.41 8.97
N ALA A 336 4.32 5.15 7.76
CA ALA A 336 5.20 4.02 7.51
C ALA A 336 6.53 4.16 8.26
N HIS A 337 7.10 5.35 8.34
CA HIS A 337 8.29 5.66 9.13
C HIS A 337 8.07 5.33 10.62
N GLU A 338 7.00 5.83 11.23
CA GLU A 338 6.71 5.60 12.65
C GLU A 338 6.46 4.10 12.94
N MET A 339 5.78 3.39 12.05
CA MET A 339 5.62 1.95 12.19
C MET A 339 6.93 1.20 11.92
N GLY A 340 7.83 1.73 11.09
CA GLY A 340 9.20 1.25 10.93
C GLY A 340 10.00 1.28 12.23
N HIS A 341 9.86 2.36 13.02
CA HIS A 341 10.42 2.41 14.38
C HIS A 341 9.86 1.30 15.26
N ASN A 342 8.56 1.05 15.25
CA ASN A 342 7.99 -0.07 16.02
C ASN A 342 8.60 -1.42 15.60
N LEU A 343 9.03 -1.57 14.35
CA LEU A 343 9.72 -2.75 13.81
C LEU A 343 11.24 -2.75 14.05
N GLY A 344 11.75 -1.86 14.90
CA GLY A 344 13.15 -1.83 15.31
C GLY A 344 14.09 -1.06 14.39
N MET A 345 13.57 -0.34 13.40
CA MET A 345 14.36 0.48 12.50
C MET A 345 14.68 1.83 13.16
N ASN A 346 15.92 2.29 13.03
CA ASN A 346 16.36 3.64 13.41
C ASN A 346 16.34 4.57 12.18
N HIS A 347 16.68 5.82 12.39
CA HIS A 347 16.87 6.76 11.29
C HIS A 347 18.04 6.35 10.40
N ASP A 348 17.85 6.44 9.10
CA ASP A 348 18.88 6.16 8.11
C ASP A 348 20.04 7.16 8.23
N ALA A 349 21.25 6.64 8.21
CA ALA A 349 22.47 7.45 8.09
C ALA A 349 22.80 7.74 6.62
N ASN A 350 23.69 8.69 6.36
CA ASN A 350 24.04 9.14 5.00
C ASN A 350 24.53 8.03 4.05
N GLN A 351 25.05 6.92 4.59
CA GLN A 351 25.52 5.78 3.80
C GLN A 351 24.42 4.79 3.41
N CYS A 352 23.21 4.94 3.94
CA CYS A 352 22.10 4.05 3.65
C CYS A 352 21.55 4.32 2.24
N ASN A 353 21.23 3.26 1.51
CA ASN A 353 20.80 3.35 0.12
C ASN A 353 19.37 2.83 -0.04
N CYS A 354 18.53 3.57 -0.74
CA CYS A 354 17.16 3.22 -1.09
C CYS A 354 16.83 3.58 -2.54
N GLY A 355 17.85 3.70 -3.42
CA GLY A 355 17.66 4.11 -4.81
C GLY A 355 17.81 5.61 -5.04
N ALA A 356 17.21 6.13 -6.10
CA ALA A 356 17.35 7.53 -6.52
C ALA A 356 16.59 8.52 -5.62
N ASN A 357 15.55 8.07 -4.93
CA ASN A 357 14.69 8.88 -4.09
C ASN A 357 15.06 8.71 -2.61
N GLY A 358 14.69 9.66 -1.75
CA GLY A 358 14.95 9.58 -0.31
C GLY A 358 14.40 8.32 0.35
N CYS A 359 14.83 7.99 1.56
CA CYS A 359 14.42 6.76 2.27
C CYS A 359 13.27 7.02 3.23
N VAL A 360 12.39 6.02 3.43
CA VAL A 360 11.27 6.10 4.40
C VAL A 360 11.79 6.43 5.80
N MET A 361 12.90 5.82 6.24
CA MET A 361 13.47 6.05 7.57
C MET A 361 14.42 7.28 7.65
N SER A 362 14.35 8.20 6.71
CA SER A 362 15.04 9.49 6.81
C SER A 362 14.56 10.27 8.05
N ALA A 363 15.49 10.81 8.86
CA ALA A 363 15.15 11.62 10.04
C ALA A 363 14.39 12.91 9.71
N MET A 364 14.48 13.36 8.47
CA MET A 364 13.81 14.55 7.97
C MET A 364 13.06 14.22 6.70
N LEU A 365 11.85 14.75 6.60
CA LEU A 365 11.08 14.69 5.37
C LEU A 365 11.78 15.61 4.34
N THR A 366 12.56 15.01 3.45
CA THR A 366 13.33 15.73 2.42
C THR A 366 12.47 16.01 1.18
N GLU A 367 13.01 16.77 0.23
CA GLU A 367 12.39 17.01 -1.09
C GLU A 367 12.18 15.71 -1.89
N HIS A 368 12.96 14.68 -1.58
CA HIS A 368 12.92 13.36 -2.20
C HIS A 368 12.36 12.32 -1.23
N THR A 369 11.12 12.45 -0.80
CA THR A 369 10.50 11.44 0.07
C THR A 369 10.22 10.18 -0.74
N SER A 370 10.80 9.06 -0.26
CA SER A 370 10.66 7.76 -0.89
C SER A 370 9.52 6.95 -0.30
N TYR A 371 9.06 6.01 -1.09
CA TYR A 371 8.21 4.90 -0.68
C TYR A 371 9.03 3.64 -0.37
N GLN A 372 10.36 3.70 -0.36
CA GLN A 372 11.26 2.57 -0.17
C GLN A 372 12.00 2.65 1.16
N PHE A 373 12.18 1.49 1.78
CA PHE A 373 13.07 1.32 2.92
C PHE A 373 14.50 1.11 2.44
N SER A 374 15.47 1.67 3.16
CA SER A 374 16.88 1.52 2.83
C SER A 374 17.39 0.10 3.11
N ASP A 375 18.58 -0.18 2.57
CA ASP A 375 19.32 -1.41 2.92
C ASP A 375 19.70 -1.47 4.40
N CYS A 376 19.90 -0.32 5.07
CA CYS A 376 20.11 -0.24 6.51
C CYS A 376 18.84 -0.65 7.27
N SER A 377 17.70 -0.04 6.92
CA SER A 377 16.40 -0.34 7.52
C SER A 377 16.04 -1.82 7.37
N MET A 378 16.30 -2.43 6.21
CA MET A 378 16.10 -3.87 6.00
C MET A 378 16.96 -4.72 6.93
N LYS A 379 18.24 -4.35 7.13
CA LYS A 379 19.17 -5.06 8.03
C LYS A 379 18.73 -4.93 9.49
N GLU A 380 18.32 -3.74 9.92
CA GLU A 380 17.83 -3.50 11.29
C GLU A 380 16.54 -4.26 11.58
N TYR A 381 15.60 -4.25 10.63
CA TYR A 381 14.38 -5.05 10.73
C TYR A 381 14.69 -6.55 10.85
N GLN A 382 15.59 -7.09 10.05
CA GLN A 382 16.00 -8.49 10.14
C GLN A 382 16.67 -8.80 11.49
N SER A 383 17.50 -7.87 12.00
CA SER A 383 18.11 -7.97 13.33
C SER A 383 17.04 -7.99 14.43
N TYR A 384 16.05 -7.10 14.34
CA TYR A 384 14.91 -7.03 15.24
C TYR A 384 14.11 -8.35 15.24
N LEU A 385 13.77 -8.88 14.06
CA LEU A 385 13.08 -10.17 13.96
C LEU A 385 13.87 -11.32 14.61
N THR A 386 15.19 -11.30 14.46
CA THR A 386 16.06 -12.35 15.01
C THR A 386 16.19 -12.25 16.53
N LYS A 387 16.30 -11.03 17.07
CA LYS A 387 16.49 -10.79 18.51
C LYS A 387 15.20 -10.90 19.31
N HIS A 388 14.10 -10.37 18.78
CA HIS A 388 12.85 -10.21 19.52
C HIS A 388 11.78 -11.23 19.11
N ASN A 389 11.84 -11.77 17.88
CA ASN A 389 10.89 -12.74 17.35
C ASN A 389 9.42 -12.36 17.68
N PRO A 390 8.94 -11.20 17.16
CA PRO A 390 7.64 -10.68 17.52
C PRO A 390 6.52 -11.61 17.05
N GLN A 391 5.84 -12.25 18.01
CA GLN A 391 4.88 -13.34 17.75
C GLN A 391 3.56 -12.82 17.15
N CYS A 392 3.15 -11.60 17.48
CA CYS A 392 1.87 -11.06 17.01
C CYS A 392 1.79 -10.92 15.48
N ILE A 393 2.92 -10.72 14.80
CA ILE A 393 2.97 -10.57 13.35
C ILE A 393 3.23 -11.88 12.59
N LEU A 394 3.13 -13.02 13.25
CA LEU A 394 3.27 -14.35 12.63
C LEU A 394 1.94 -14.96 12.19
N ASN A 395 0.84 -14.56 12.83
CA ASN A 395 -0.50 -15.03 12.52
C ASN A 395 -1.00 -14.37 11.22
N LYS A 396 -1.54 -15.18 10.30
CA LYS A 396 -2.27 -14.64 9.16
C LYS A 396 -3.57 -14.02 9.66
N PRO A 397 -3.95 -12.80 9.18
CA PRO A 397 -5.33 -12.33 9.28
C PRO A 397 -6.28 -13.39 8.70
N LEU A 398 -7.49 -13.49 9.22
CA LEU A 398 -8.46 -14.53 8.84
C LEU A 398 -8.82 -14.54 7.35
N ARG A 399 -8.56 -13.47 6.61
CA ARG A 399 -8.81 -13.38 5.17
C ARG A 399 -7.73 -14.10 4.38
N THR A 400 -8.09 -15.27 3.84
CA THR A 400 -7.18 -16.19 3.14
C THR A 400 -7.04 -15.90 1.64
N ASP A 401 -7.78 -14.94 1.08
CA ASP A 401 -7.93 -14.75 -0.38
C ASP A 401 -6.73 -14.08 -1.07
N THR A 402 -5.73 -13.66 -0.32
CA THR A 402 -4.64 -12.83 -0.84
C THR A 402 -3.29 -13.51 -0.98
N VAL A 403 -3.14 -14.72 -0.47
CA VAL A 403 -1.91 -15.49 -0.62
C VAL A 403 -2.26 -16.95 -0.83
N SER A 404 -2.16 -17.41 -2.06
CA SER A 404 -2.05 -18.84 -2.36
C SER A 404 -0.72 -19.35 -1.82
N THR A 405 -0.64 -19.61 -0.49
CA THR A 405 0.36 -20.54 0.00
C THR A 405 -0.11 -21.94 -0.33
N PRO A 406 0.75 -22.85 -0.77
CA PRO A 406 0.38 -24.25 -0.88
C PRO A 406 0.04 -24.75 0.52
N VAL A 407 -1.25 -24.78 0.83
CA VAL A 407 -1.75 -25.52 1.99
C VAL A 407 -1.60 -27.00 1.63
N SER A 408 -0.99 -27.78 2.51
CA SER A 408 -0.91 -29.22 2.35
C SER A 408 -2.33 -29.77 2.07
N GLY A 409 -2.47 -30.57 1.02
CA GLY A 409 -3.73 -30.85 0.33
C GLY A 409 -4.91 -31.39 1.15
N ASN A 410 -4.77 -31.58 2.47
CA ASN A 410 -5.83 -32.14 3.29
C ASN A 410 -6.79 -31.12 3.93
N GLU A 411 -6.38 -29.85 4.12
CA GLU A 411 -7.27 -28.85 4.75
C GLU A 411 -8.24 -28.17 3.79
N LEU A 412 -7.87 -28.02 2.50
CA LEU A 412 -8.75 -27.39 1.49
C LEU A 412 -9.88 -28.29 1.02
N LEU A 413 -9.73 -29.61 1.11
CA LEU A 413 -10.74 -30.59 0.75
C LEU A 413 -11.87 -30.74 1.77
N GLN A 414 -11.66 -30.27 3.00
CA GLN A 414 -12.70 -30.32 4.07
C GLN A 414 -13.66 -29.13 4.05
N ASN A 415 -13.45 -28.15 3.18
CA ASN A 415 -14.34 -27.01 3.09
C ASN A 415 -15.57 -27.38 2.24
N SER A 416 -16.73 -27.55 2.89
CA SER A 416 -18.02 -27.89 2.27
C SER A 416 -18.49 -26.90 1.21
N ALA A 417 -17.83 -25.78 1.04
CA ALA A 417 -18.12 -24.73 0.06
C ALA A 417 -17.32 -24.84 -1.25
N ASN A 418 -16.33 -25.76 -1.36
CA ASN A 418 -15.56 -25.90 -2.60
C ASN A 418 -16.38 -26.64 -3.68
N PRO A 419 -16.78 -25.95 -4.77
CA PRO A 419 -17.61 -26.57 -5.82
C PRO A 419 -16.88 -27.67 -6.61
N CYS A 420 -15.55 -27.71 -6.54
CA CYS A 420 -14.70 -28.62 -7.31
C CYS A 420 -14.35 -29.90 -6.57
N SER A 421 -14.68 -30.02 -5.28
CA SER A 421 -14.43 -31.20 -4.47
C SER A 421 -15.71 -31.83 -3.91
N ASP A 422 -15.68 -33.12 -3.69
CA ASP A 422 -16.72 -33.83 -2.97
C ASP A 422 -16.39 -33.78 -1.46
N PRO A 423 -17.23 -33.14 -0.63
CA PRO A 423 -16.95 -33.00 0.81
C PRO A 423 -16.97 -34.33 1.57
N ALA A 424 -17.60 -35.38 1.01
CA ALA A 424 -17.66 -36.67 1.66
C ALA A 424 -16.43 -37.55 1.40
N THR A 425 -15.81 -37.42 0.23
CA THR A 425 -14.67 -38.23 -0.20
C THR A 425 -13.35 -37.48 -0.23
N CYS A 426 -13.38 -36.16 -0.10
CA CYS A 426 -12.22 -35.25 -0.26
C CYS A 426 -11.50 -35.41 -1.62
N GLN A 427 -12.22 -35.84 -2.66
CA GLN A 427 -11.70 -36.00 -4.01
C GLN A 427 -12.29 -34.96 -4.95
N ALA A 428 -11.62 -34.70 -6.05
CA ALA A 428 -12.16 -33.85 -7.11
C ALA A 428 -13.45 -34.48 -7.66
N ARG A 429 -14.47 -33.64 -7.90
CA ARG A 429 -15.73 -34.10 -8.50
C ARG A 429 -15.51 -34.61 -9.91
N GLU A 430 -16.38 -35.52 -10.36
CA GLU A 430 -16.36 -36.01 -11.73
C GLU A 430 -16.42 -34.85 -12.73
N GLY A 431 -15.45 -34.77 -13.63
CA GLY A 431 -15.29 -33.69 -14.60
C GLY A 431 -14.44 -32.49 -14.14
N ALA A 432 -13.97 -32.46 -12.89
CA ALA A 432 -13.01 -31.47 -12.42
C ALA A 432 -11.56 -31.95 -12.70
N ASP A 433 -10.76 -31.09 -13.31
CA ASP A 433 -9.32 -31.37 -13.55
C ASP A 433 -8.48 -31.02 -12.31
N CYS A 434 -8.98 -30.10 -11.49
CA CYS A 434 -8.33 -29.64 -10.25
C CYS A 434 -9.38 -29.21 -9.23
N ALA A 435 -9.00 -29.24 -7.95
CA ALA A 435 -9.88 -28.79 -6.86
C ALA A 435 -9.43 -27.45 -6.27
N SER A 436 -8.13 -27.10 -6.35
CA SER A 436 -7.56 -25.88 -5.83
C SER A 436 -6.16 -25.68 -6.38
N GLY A 437 -5.57 -24.49 -6.18
CA GLY A 437 -4.20 -24.16 -6.56
C GLY A 437 -4.12 -22.92 -7.44
N PRO A 438 -2.93 -22.30 -7.54
CA PRO A 438 -2.73 -21.07 -8.31
C PRO A 438 -2.98 -21.22 -9.80
N CYS A 439 -2.88 -22.44 -10.33
CA CYS A 439 -3.15 -22.79 -11.73
C CYS A 439 -4.48 -23.54 -11.91
N CYS A 440 -5.44 -23.37 -10.96
CA CYS A 440 -6.76 -23.96 -10.99
C CYS A 440 -7.84 -22.87 -10.89
N ARG A 441 -8.78 -22.84 -11.86
CA ARG A 441 -9.94 -21.95 -11.82
C ARG A 441 -11.16 -22.69 -12.38
N ASP A 442 -12.29 -22.55 -11.71
CA ASP A 442 -13.55 -23.17 -12.14
C ASP A 442 -13.42 -24.68 -12.40
N CYS A 443 -12.68 -25.36 -11.50
CA CYS A 443 -12.39 -26.80 -11.55
C CYS A 443 -11.59 -27.26 -12.78
N LYS A 444 -10.93 -26.33 -13.49
CA LYS A 444 -10.09 -26.58 -14.67
C LYS A 444 -8.69 -26.01 -14.50
N PHE A 445 -7.71 -26.64 -15.09
CA PHE A 445 -6.36 -26.06 -15.18
C PHE A 445 -6.40 -24.77 -15.99
N LEU A 446 -5.67 -23.75 -15.51
CA LEU A 446 -5.43 -22.56 -16.30
C LEU A 446 -4.53 -22.89 -17.49
N GLU A 447 -4.72 -22.17 -18.59
CA GLU A 447 -3.96 -22.36 -19.82
C GLU A 447 -2.45 -22.19 -19.58
N GLU A 448 -1.65 -22.96 -20.33
CA GLU A 448 -0.19 -22.82 -20.35
C GLU A 448 0.21 -21.36 -20.70
N GLY A 449 1.13 -20.81 -19.92
CA GLY A 449 1.55 -19.41 -20.07
C GLY A 449 0.74 -18.40 -19.24
N THR A 450 -0.26 -18.84 -18.46
CA THR A 450 -0.93 -17.97 -17.48
C THR A 450 0.03 -17.71 -16.31
N ILE A 451 0.27 -16.43 -15.95
CA ILE A 451 1.12 -16.07 -14.80
C ILE A 451 0.47 -16.57 -13.52
N CYS A 452 1.19 -17.38 -12.76
CA CYS A 452 0.76 -17.93 -11.48
C CYS A 452 1.57 -17.40 -10.27
N ASN A 453 2.76 -16.86 -10.53
CA ASN A 453 3.56 -16.16 -9.53
C ASN A 453 4.36 -15.07 -10.24
N MET A 454 4.25 -13.83 -9.77
CA MET A 454 5.00 -12.70 -10.35
C MET A 454 6.41 -12.66 -9.78
N ALA A 455 7.38 -12.40 -10.65
CA ALA A 455 8.78 -12.25 -10.29
C ALA A 455 9.01 -11.15 -9.25
N ARG A 456 10.02 -11.37 -8.41
CA ARG A 456 10.52 -10.38 -7.45
C ARG A 456 12.02 -10.22 -7.64
N GLY A 457 12.46 -9.00 -7.92
CA GLY A 457 13.87 -8.72 -8.18
C GLY A 457 14.39 -9.40 -9.45
N ASP A 458 15.49 -10.11 -9.37
CA ASP A 458 16.15 -10.79 -10.48
C ASP A 458 15.48 -12.14 -10.87
N ASP A 459 14.31 -12.45 -10.33
CA ASP A 459 13.57 -13.67 -10.65
C ASP A 459 12.63 -13.42 -11.84
N MET A 460 12.17 -14.48 -12.48
CA MET A 460 11.23 -14.40 -13.61
C MET A 460 9.84 -14.82 -13.16
N ASP A 461 8.80 -14.27 -13.80
CA ASP A 461 7.42 -14.71 -13.56
C ASP A 461 7.29 -16.22 -13.76
N ASP A 462 6.58 -16.89 -12.84
CA ASP A 462 6.25 -18.30 -13.00
C ASP A 462 4.90 -18.45 -13.71
N TYR A 463 4.83 -19.43 -14.60
CA TYR A 463 3.67 -19.64 -15.47
C TYR A 463 3.06 -21.02 -15.26
N CYS A 464 1.74 -21.09 -15.34
CA CYS A 464 1.02 -22.36 -15.37
C CYS A 464 1.43 -23.19 -16.59
N ASN A 465 1.46 -24.51 -16.42
CA ASN A 465 1.82 -25.47 -17.49
C ASN A 465 0.60 -26.13 -18.16
N GLY A 466 -0.61 -25.69 -17.83
CA GLY A 466 -1.86 -26.25 -18.36
C GLY A 466 -2.20 -27.68 -17.90
N LYS A 467 -1.41 -28.26 -16.97
CA LYS A 467 -1.54 -29.68 -16.60
C LYS A 467 -1.54 -29.95 -15.11
N THR A 468 -1.14 -28.97 -14.30
CA THR A 468 -1.07 -29.09 -12.84
C THR A 468 -1.70 -27.88 -12.19
N CYS A 469 -2.25 -28.07 -10.98
CA CYS A 469 -2.79 -26.99 -10.17
C CYS A 469 -1.71 -26.15 -9.47
N ASP A 470 -0.48 -26.68 -9.38
CA ASP A 470 0.64 -25.99 -8.77
C ASP A 470 1.28 -25.01 -9.76
N CYS A 471 1.89 -23.95 -9.23
CA CYS A 471 2.69 -23.00 -9.98
C CYS A 471 4.13 -23.52 -10.11
N PRO A 472 4.58 -24.03 -11.26
CA PRO A 472 5.94 -24.53 -11.40
C PRO A 472 6.93 -23.38 -11.34
N ARG A 473 7.99 -23.51 -10.52
CA ARG A 473 9.08 -22.53 -10.49
C ARG A 473 9.91 -22.63 -11.78
N ASN A 474 10.11 -21.49 -12.41
CA ASN A 474 10.96 -21.40 -13.58
C ASN A 474 12.46 -21.51 -13.17
N PRO A 475 13.23 -22.51 -13.65
CA PRO A 475 14.59 -22.74 -13.18
C PRO A 475 15.66 -21.87 -13.88
N HIS A 476 15.30 -20.85 -14.63
CA HIS A 476 16.28 -20.07 -15.40
C HIS A 476 16.93 -18.96 -14.55
N LYS A 477 18.01 -19.32 -13.86
CA LYS A 477 19.05 -18.34 -13.51
C LYS A 477 19.73 -17.89 -14.79
N TRP A 478 19.83 -16.62 -15.04
CA TRP A 478 20.74 -16.06 -16.04
C TRP A 478 22.16 -16.58 -15.76
N PRO A 479 22.91 -17.08 -16.78
CA PRO A 479 24.31 -17.39 -16.58
C PRO A 479 25.02 -16.08 -16.18
N ALA A 480 25.76 -16.11 -15.07
CA ALA A 480 26.61 -15.00 -14.67
C ALA A 480 27.48 -14.57 -15.86
N PRO A 481 27.69 -13.26 -16.11
CA PRO A 481 28.53 -12.81 -17.20
C PRO A 481 29.90 -13.44 -17.05
N ALA A 482 30.36 -14.11 -18.11
CA ALA A 482 31.66 -14.74 -18.17
C ALA A 482 32.72 -13.69 -17.79
N LYS A 483 33.51 -13.96 -16.74
CA LYS A 483 34.69 -13.18 -16.40
C LYS A 483 35.60 -13.17 -17.64
N GLY A 484 35.62 -12.05 -18.35
CA GLY A 484 36.57 -11.83 -19.42
C GLY A 484 37.98 -11.96 -18.87
N SER A 485 38.70 -12.97 -19.30
CA SER A 485 40.12 -13.10 -19.12
C SER A 485 40.81 -11.92 -19.78
N MET A 486 41.40 -11.04 -18.97
CA MET A 486 42.45 -10.14 -19.45
C MET A 486 43.61 -10.99 -19.95
N LEU A 487 43.84 -11.02 -21.25
CA LEU A 487 45.11 -11.35 -21.83
C LEU A 487 45.78 -10.03 -22.27
N MET A 488 46.90 -9.80 -21.66
CA MET A 488 48.07 -8.93 -22.01
C MET A 488 47.83 -7.74 -22.92
#